data_677888ab95d9e2224b5c26011c4ed2e6
#
_entry.id   677888ab95d9e2224b5c26011c4ed2e6
#
_cell.length_a   1.000
_cell.length_b   1.000
_cell.length_c   1.000
_cell.angle_alpha   90.00
_cell.angle_beta   90.00
_cell.angle_gamma   90.00
#
_symmetry.space_group_name_H-M   'P 1'
#
loop_
_entity.id
_entity.type
_entity.pdbx_description
1 polymer ?
#
loop_
_entity_poly.entity_id
_entity_poly.type
_entity_poly.pdbx_seq_one_letter_code
_entity_poly.pdbx_strand_id
1 'polypeptide(L)'
;MLRSLVGSEMCIRDRYPREGNPLWEDYSTITVVEALKSFSKYTFDYPYHKAVSVHAHQIGMEYPMICFNLGRPNIDGSYSDDEKFGMIGVIIHEIGHNFFPMIVNSDERQWAWMDEGLTTFVQYLAEQEFGEKYPEIIAPLDKFPSDRGPAQLITDYMSVDQNFLAPIMSNPENVYYLGPNAYGKPAAALNILRETIMGKELFDYAFKTYSQRWMFKHPTPEDFFRSMEDASAVDLDWFWRGWFYTTESVSYTHLTLPTT
;
A
#
# COMPACT_ATOMS: atom_id res chain seq x y z
N MET A 1 14.74 -3.58 -16.34
CA MET A 1 16.04 -2.85 -16.31
C MET A 1 16.11 -1.99 -15.06
N LEU A 2 16.51 -2.58 -13.95
CA LEU A 2 16.62 -1.91 -12.64
C LEU A 2 17.89 -1.04 -12.49
N ARG A 3 18.60 -0.78 -13.57
CA ARG A 3 19.84 0.00 -13.53
C ARG A 3 19.62 1.52 -13.35
N SER A 4 18.39 2.03 -13.52
CA SER A 4 18.13 3.45 -13.33
C SER A 4 17.80 3.84 -11.88
N LEU A 5 17.28 2.90 -11.10
CA LEU A 5 16.95 3.13 -9.67
C LEU A 5 18.18 3.09 -8.75
N VAL A 6 19.24 2.43 -9.18
CA VAL A 6 20.52 2.34 -8.48
C VAL A 6 21.63 2.88 -9.39
N GLY A 7 21.32 3.94 -10.10
CA GLY A 7 22.34 4.76 -10.75
C GLY A 7 23.13 5.51 -9.69
N SER A 8 24.36 5.83 -9.98
CA SER A 8 25.31 6.53 -9.10
C SER A 8 24.85 7.90 -8.54
N GLU A 9 23.60 8.29 -8.80
CA GLU A 9 23.05 9.59 -8.45
C GLU A 9 21.85 9.56 -7.48
N MET A 10 21.26 8.39 -7.20
CA MET A 10 20.14 8.30 -6.25
C MET A 10 20.65 8.27 -4.82
N CYS A 11 20.20 9.22 -4.00
CA CYS A 11 20.59 9.36 -2.60
C CYS A 11 19.48 8.82 -1.68
N ILE A 12 19.68 7.62 -1.14
CA ILE A 12 18.85 7.08 -0.07
C ILE A 12 19.50 7.44 1.26
N ARG A 13 18.74 7.98 2.18
CA ARG A 13 19.26 8.42 3.49
C ARG A 13 18.28 8.12 4.60
N ASP A 14 18.83 7.67 5.72
CA ASP A 14 18.11 7.55 6.98
C ASP A 14 18.51 8.68 7.92
N ARG A 15 17.58 9.09 8.75
CA ARG A 15 17.77 10.08 9.80
C ARG A 15 17.07 9.60 11.07
N TYR A 16 17.84 9.14 12.01
CA TYR A 16 17.34 8.65 13.30
C TYR A 16 18.29 9.03 14.44
N PRO A 17 17.80 9.17 15.66
CA PRO A 17 18.64 9.42 16.82
C PRO A 17 19.46 8.16 17.16
N ARG A 18 20.54 8.34 17.91
CA ARG A 18 21.42 7.24 18.31
C ARG A 18 20.66 6.11 19.03
N GLU A 19 19.62 6.46 19.75
CA GLU A 19 18.74 5.54 20.46
C GLU A 19 17.84 4.70 19.53
N GLY A 20 17.84 4.96 18.25
CA GLY A 20 17.19 4.13 17.23
C GLY A 20 17.97 2.85 16.91
N ASN A 21 19.24 2.78 17.30
CA ASN A 21 20.09 1.61 17.07
C ASN A 21 19.80 0.49 18.07
N PRO A 22 19.93 -0.79 17.66
CA PRO A 22 20.37 -1.23 16.32
C PRO A 22 19.25 -1.31 15.26
N LEU A 23 17.99 -1.20 15.65
CA LEU A 23 16.81 -1.43 14.80
C LEU A 23 16.86 -0.65 13.46
N TRP A 24 17.16 0.65 13.54
CA TRP A 24 17.24 1.52 12.37
C TRP A 24 18.45 1.25 11.48
N GLU A 25 19.59 1.00 12.10
CA GLU A 25 20.83 0.69 11.39
C GLU A 25 20.72 -0.60 10.57
N ASP A 26 20.06 -1.62 11.16
CA ASP A 26 19.93 -2.93 10.55
C ASP A 26 18.89 -2.96 9.41
N TYR A 27 17.77 -2.22 9.53
CA TYR A 27 16.63 -2.45 8.65
C TYR A 27 16.14 -1.24 7.83
N SER A 28 16.37 0.00 8.25
CA SER A 28 15.72 1.14 7.59
C SER A 28 16.16 1.33 6.15
N THR A 29 17.47 1.43 5.88
CA THR A 29 17.97 1.67 4.52
C THR A 29 17.57 0.55 3.55
N ILE A 30 17.69 -0.70 3.95
CA ILE A 30 17.33 -1.83 3.09
C ILE A 30 15.84 -1.84 2.77
N THR A 31 15.01 -1.50 3.75
CA THR A 31 13.56 -1.39 3.56
C THR A 31 13.19 -0.31 2.56
N VAL A 32 13.78 0.88 2.65
CA VAL A 32 13.59 1.96 1.67
C VAL A 32 13.96 1.50 0.25
N VAL A 33 15.12 0.84 0.11
CA VAL A 33 15.59 0.35 -1.19
C VAL A 33 14.61 -0.65 -1.80
N GLU A 34 14.15 -1.62 -1.02
CA GLU A 34 13.25 -2.66 -1.53
C GLU A 34 11.83 -2.11 -1.76
N ALA A 35 11.33 -1.22 -0.91
CA ALA A 35 10.06 -0.54 -1.14
C ALA A 35 10.06 0.20 -2.49
N LEU A 36 11.08 1.01 -2.76
CA LEU A 36 11.20 1.72 -4.04
C LEU A 36 11.24 0.76 -5.24
N LYS A 37 11.91 -0.39 -5.12
CA LYS A 37 11.95 -1.39 -6.19
C LYS A 37 10.60 -2.03 -6.43
N SER A 38 9.90 -2.47 -5.37
CA SER A 38 8.61 -3.11 -5.49
C SER A 38 7.55 -2.14 -6.02
N PHE A 39 7.45 -0.93 -5.47
CA PHE A 39 6.52 0.08 -6.01
C PHE A 39 6.83 0.42 -7.47
N SER A 40 8.11 0.56 -7.84
CA SER A 40 8.49 0.80 -9.25
C SER A 40 8.14 -0.37 -10.17
N LYS A 41 8.22 -1.59 -9.69
CA LYS A 41 7.83 -2.79 -10.46
C LYS A 41 6.36 -2.75 -10.84
N TYR A 42 5.48 -2.40 -9.90
CA TYR A 42 4.03 -2.40 -10.10
C TYR A 42 3.47 -1.12 -10.70
N THR A 43 4.23 -0.02 -10.70
CA THR A 43 3.78 1.30 -11.16
C THR A 43 4.66 1.88 -12.27
N PHE A 44 5.64 2.68 -11.90
CA PHE A 44 6.62 3.34 -12.78
C PHE A 44 7.96 3.50 -12.05
N ASP A 45 9.04 3.73 -12.79
CA ASP A 45 10.34 3.98 -12.17
C ASP A 45 10.30 5.26 -11.32
N TYR A 46 10.79 5.16 -10.08
CA TYR A 46 10.86 6.31 -9.17
C TYR A 46 11.64 7.46 -9.79
N PRO A 47 11.03 8.63 -10.04
CA PRO A 47 11.65 9.67 -10.86
C PRO A 47 12.57 10.61 -10.09
N TYR A 48 12.56 10.56 -8.76
CA TYR A 48 13.33 11.49 -7.94
C TYR A 48 14.73 10.95 -7.62
N HIS A 49 15.64 11.87 -7.42
CA HIS A 49 17.04 11.56 -7.10
C HIS A 49 17.29 11.25 -5.62
N LYS A 50 16.25 11.32 -4.79
CA LYS A 50 16.39 11.18 -3.33
C LYS A 50 15.17 10.53 -2.71
N ALA A 51 15.40 9.68 -1.69
CA ALA A 51 14.40 9.22 -0.74
C ALA A 51 15.01 9.23 0.66
N VAL A 52 14.29 9.79 1.62
CA VAL A 52 14.76 9.95 3.01
C VAL A 52 13.72 9.39 3.95
N SER A 53 14.15 8.46 4.81
CA SER A 53 13.37 7.93 5.94
C SER A 53 13.84 8.61 7.23
N VAL A 54 12.92 9.21 7.97
CA VAL A 54 13.21 9.95 9.20
C VAL A 54 12.46 9.32 10.36
N HIS A 55 13.18 9.03 11.45
CA HIS A 55 12.55 8.59 12.68
C HIS A 55 11.64 9.69 13.25
N ALA A 56 10.41 9.33 13.57
CA ALA A 56 9.46 10.16 14.27
C ALA A 56 8.78 9.36 15.41
N HIS A 57 8.30 10.07 16.41
CA HIS A 57 7.71 9.41 17.56
C HIS A 57 6.26 8.99 17.28
N GLN A 58 6.03 7.68 17.21
CA GLN A 58 4.71 7.04 17.11
C GLN A 58 3.84 7.50 15.92
N ILE A 59 4.44 7.92 14.82
CA ILE A 59 3.72 8.27 13.58
C ILE A 59 4.35 7.60 12.36
N GLY A 60 3.51 7.33 11.34
CA GLY A 60 3.88 7.27 9.94
C GLY A 60 3.36 8.53 9.27
N MET A 61 4.13 9.14 8.37
CA MET A 61 3.68 10.33 7.64
C MET A 61 4.53 10.54 6.40
N GLU A 62 3.86 10.67 5.29
CA GLU A 62 4.46 10.88 3.99
C GLU A 62 4.66 12.36 3.67
N TYR A 63 5.73 12.61 2.93
CA TYR A 63 6.03 13.86 2.22
C TYR A 63 6.84 13.54 0.97
N PRO A 64 6.81 14.40 -0.07
CA PRO A 64 7.59 14.15 -1.27
C PRO A 64 9.09 13.97 -0.97
N MET A 65 9.63 12.80 -1.31
CA MET A 65 11.05 12.44 -1.13
C MET A 65 11.55 12.34 0.33
N ILE A 66 10.69 12.54 1.32
CA ILE A 66 11.00 12.41 2.74
C ILE A 66 9.78 11.90 3.48
N CYS A 67 9.92 10.85 4.26
CA CYS A 67 8.85 10.31 5.09
C CYS A 67 9.28 10.19 6.55
N PHE A 68 8.31 10.18 7.44
CA PHE A 68 8.52 10.04 8.87
C PHE A 68 7.97 8.68 9.32
N ASN A 69 8.77 7.94 10.08
CA ASN A 69 8.46 6.56 10.41
C ASN A 69 8.67 6.29 11.90
N LEU A 70 7.74 5.57 12.49
CA LEU A 70 7.87 5.07 13.85
C LEU A 70 8.88 3.90 13.90
N GLY A 71 9.20 3.48 15.11
CA GLY A 71 10.06 2.34 15.42
C GLY A 71 11.19 2.76 16.34
N ARG A 72 11.14 2.30 17.60
CA ARG A 72 12.18 2.62 18.58
C ARG A 72 12.45 1.43 19.46
N PRO A 73 13.69 0.97 19.52
CA PRO A 73 14.05 -0.09 20.45
C PRO A 73 13.99 0.40 21.90
N ASN A 74 14.00 -0.53 22.84
CA ASN A 74 14.15 -0.26 24.25
C ASN A 74 15.49 0.45 24.56
N ILE A 75 15.63 1.00 25.76
CA ILE A 75 16.85 1.72 26.20
C ILE A 75 18.10 0.83 26.13
N ASP A 76 17.95 -0.46 26.33
CA ASP A 76 19.04 -1.45 26.25
C ASP A 76 19.34 -1.93 24.81
N GLY A 77 18.64 -1.39 23.82
CA GLY A 77 18.77 -1.74 22.40
C GLY A 77 17.97 -2.98 21.98
N SER A 78 17.25 -3.64 22.89
CA SER A 78 16.37 -4.76 22.54
C SER A 78 15.07 -4.27 21.87
N TYR A 79 14.51 -5.10 21.00
CA TYR A 79 13.22 -4.86 20.33
C TYR A 79 12.50 -6.18 20.07
N SER A 80 11.19 -6.14 19.99
CA SER A 80 10.36 -7.28 19.62
C SER A 80 10.28 -7.45 18.09
N ASP A 81 9.85 -8.62 17.65
CA ASP A 81 9.51 -8.84 16.25
C ASP A 81 8.39 -7.89 15.78
N ASP A 82 7.41 -7.61 16.64
CA ASP A 82 6.33 -6.69 16.31
C ASP A 82 6.83 -5.25 16.08
N GLU A 83 7.79 -4.76 16.88
CA GLU A 83 8.42 -3.45 16.63
C GLU A 83 9.23 -3.44 15.33
N LYS A 84 9.97 -4.50 15.06
CA LYS A 84 10.73 -4.66 13.81
C LYS A 84 9.82 -4.67 12.59
N PHE A 85 8.80 -5.52 12.59
CA PHE A 85 7.86 -5.61 11.48
C PHE A 85 6.99 -4.37 11.34
N GLY A 86 6.60 -3.76 12.46
CA GLY A 86 5.89 -2.49 12.47
C GLY A 86 6.70 -1.38 11.79
N MET A 87 7.99 -1.24 12.12
CA MET A 87 8.87 -0.27 11.47
C MET A 87 9.07 -0.57 9.98
N ILE A 88 9.33 -1.83 9.61
CA ILE A 88 9.50 -2.22 8.19
C ILE A 88 8.22 -1.92 7.42
N GLY A 89 7.06 -2.31 7.93
CA GLY A 89 5.76 -2.08 7.29
C GLY A 89 5.46 -0.59 7.10
N VAL A 90 5.70 0.24 8.13
CA VAL A 90 5.51 1.69 8.03
C VAL A 90 6.46 2.31 7.01
N ILE A 91 7.75 1.95 7.00
CA ILE A 91 8.69 2.47 6.00
C ILE A 91 8.25 2.11 4.58
N ILE A 92 7.78 0.87 4.34
CA ILE A 92 7.27 0.46 3.03
C ILE A 92 6.06 1.32 2.64
N HIS A 93 5.14 1.54 3.57
CA HIS A 93 3.93 2.33 3.36
C HIS A 93 4.26 3.79 3.01
N GLU A 94 5.03 4.46 3.87
CA GLU A 94 5.34 5.88 3.70
C GLU A 94 6.23 6.17 2.47
N ILE A 95 7.10 5.24 2.11
CA ILE A 95 7.83 5.33 0.83
C ILE A 95 6.87 5.14 -0.35
N GLY A 96 5.86 4.28 -0.20
CA GLY A 96 4.83 4.06 -1.21
C GLY A 96 4.04 5.30 -1.57
N HIS A 97 3.77 6.16 -0.60
CA HIS A 97 3.08 7.42 -0.82
C HIS A 97 3.78 8.39 -1.79
N ASN A 98 5.07 8.22 -2.05
CA ASN A 98 5.70 8.96 -3.16
C ASN A 98 5.07 8.62 -4.51
N PHE A 99 4.49 7.45 -4.67
CA PHE A 99 3.78 7.01 -5.88
C PHE A 99 2.32 7.44 -5.83
N PHE A 100 1.64 7.21 -4.70
CA PHE A 100 0.26 7.61 -4.40
C PHE A 100 0.20 8.26 -3.01
N PRO A 101 -0.20 9.53 -2.84
CA PRO A 101 -0.74 10.44 -3.87
C PRO A 101 0.30 11.41 -4.44
N MET A 102 1.61 11.33 -4.12
CA MET A 102 2.56 12.40 -4.44
C MET A 102 2.82 12.54 -5.95
N ILE A 103 2.97 11.45 -6.69
CA ILE A 103 3.22 11.48 -8.13
C ILE A 103 1.93 11.27 -8.93
N VAL A 104 1.13 10.28 -8.60
CA VAL A 104 -0.25 10.16 -9.07
C VAL A 104 -1.12 10.87 -8.04
N ASN A 105 -1.40 12.15 -8.28
CA ASN A 105 -1.87 13.09 -7.26
C ASN A 105 -3.40 13.16 -7.20
N SER A 106 -4.02 12.20 -6.56
CA SER A 106 -5.45 12.22 -6.28
C SER A 106 -5.83 13.23 -5.18
N ASP A 107 -7.09 13.65 -5.13
CA ASP A 107 -7.62 14.48 -4.06
C ASP A 107 -7.94 13.62 -2.82
N GLU A 108 -6.97 13.46 -1.95
CA GLU A 108 -7.04 12.66 -0.73
C GLU A 108 -8.10 13.17 0.26
N ARG A 109 -8.39 14.46 0.23
CA ARG A 109 -9.40 15.07 1.09
C ARG A 109 -10.82 14.71 0.67
N GLN A 110 -11.02 14.29 -0.56
CA GLN A 110 -12.29 13.77 -1.04
C GLN A 110 -12.31 12.24 -1.05
N TRP A 111 -11.21 11.61 -1.47
CA TRP A 111 -11.11 10.16 -1.69
C TRP A 111 -9.85 9.58 -1.06
N ALA A 112 -9.84 9.46 0.26
CA ALA A 112 -8.68 8.95 1.01
C ALA A 112 -8.22 7.55 0.55
N TRP A 113 -9.09 6.75 -0.05
CA TRP A 113 -8.74 5.43 -0.55
C TRP A 113 -7.78 5.44 -1.75
N MET A 114 -7.76 6.52 -2.53
CA MET A 114 -6.83 6.66 -3.67
C MET A 114 -5.40 6.98 -3.22
N ASP A 115 -5.27 7.44 -2.02
CA ASP A 115 -4.04 7.65 -1.29
C ASP A 115 -3.69 6.38 -0.51
N GLU A 116 -4.39 6.12 0.55
CA GLU A 116 -4.09 5.07 1.52
C GLU A 116 -4.36 3.65 0.99
N GLY A 117 -5.45 3.48 0.26
CA GLY A 117 -5.86 2.19 -0.25
C GLY A 117 -4.97 1.66 -1.37
N LEU A 118 -4.57 2.53 -2.31
CA LEU A 118 -3.63 2.14 -3.37
C LEU A 118 -2.25 1.84 -2.78
N THR A 119 -1.81 2.66 -1.84
CA THR A 119 -0.53 2.46 -1.13
C THR A 119 -0.55 1.17 -0.32
N THR A 120 -1.60 0.90 0.46
CA THR A 120 -1.73 -0.34 1.25
C THR A 120 -1.76 -1.58 0.36
N PHE A 121 -2.42 -1.51 -0.80
CA PHE A 121 -2.42 -2.63 -1.74
C PHE A 121 -1.01 -2.99 -2.24
N VAL A 122 -0.24 -2.00 -2.69
CA VAL A 122 1.13 -2.24 -3.18
C VAL A 122 2.08 -2.57 -2.03
N GLN A 123 1.87 -1.98 -0.84
CA GLN A 123 2.61 -2.33 0.37
C GLN A 123 2.53 -3.83 0.66
N TYR A 124 1.34 -4.41 0.60
CA TYR A 124 1.17 -5.85 0.82
C TYR A 124 2.03 -6.69 -0.13
N LEU A 125 2.08 -6.32 -1.41
CA LEU A 125 2.94 -6.98 -2.40
C LEU A 125 4.43 -6.78 -2.10
N ALA A 126 4.81 -5.58 -1.70
CA ALA A 126 6.19 -5.24 -1.34
C ALA A 126 6.67 -5.98 -0.08
N GLU A 127 5.80 -6.12 0.93
CA GLU A 127 6.08 -6.89 2.13
C GLU A 127 6.30 -8.38 1.81
N GLN A 128 5.50 -8.95 0.93
CA GLN A 128 5.70 -10.34 0.48
C GLN A 128 7.03 -10.51 -0.24
N GLU A 129 7.35 -9.63 -1.19
CA GLU A 129 8.63 -9.67 -1.91
C GLU A 129 9.83 -9.48 -0.98
N PHE A 130 9.69 -8.60 0.01
CA PHE A 130 10.71 -8.39 1.04
C PHE A 130 10.92 -9.68 1.85
N GLY A 131 9.83 -10.33 2.28
CA GLY A 131 9.88 -11.58 3.03
C GLY A 131 10.48 -12.74 2.26
N GLU A 132 10.15 -12.88 1.00
CA GLU A 132 10.73 -13.90 0.13
C GLU A 132 12.25 -13.68 -0.08
N LYS A 133 12.67 -12.42 -0.14
CA LYS A 133 14.05 -12.06 -0.39
C LYS A 133 14.95 -12.12 0.85
N TYR A 134 14.41 -11.81 2.01
CA TYR A 134 15.11 -11.71 3.29
C TYR A 134 14.47 -12.58 4.38
N PRO A 135 14.41 -13.91 4.16
CA PRO A 135 13.75 -14.80 5.12
C PRO A 135 14.43 -14.82 6.49
N GLU A 136 15.71 -14.43 6.57
CA GLU A 136 16.44 -14.31 7.83
C GLU A 136 16.00 -13.11 8.67
N ILE A 137 15.43 -12.07 8.04
CA ILE A 137 14.89 -10.91 8.75
C ILE A 137 13.48 -11.22 9.29
N ILE A 138 12.76 -12.09 8.60
CA ILE A 138 11.31 -12.32 8.77
C ILE A 138 11.00 -13.71 9.31
N ALA A 139 11.74 -14.18 10.26
CA ALA A 139 11.41 -15.42 10.94
C ALA A 139 10.75 -15.14 12.31
N PRO A 140 9.56 -15.69 12.61
CA PRO A 140 8.77 -16.61 11.78
C PRO A 140 7.91 -15.92 10.72
N LEU A 141 7.79 -16.55 9.56
CA LEU A 141 7.04 -16.05 8.39
C LEU A 141 5.54 -15.85 8.62
N ASP A 142 4.97 -16.47 9.64
CA ASP A 142 3.55 -16.35 10.00
C ASP A 142 3.15 -14.98 10.54
N LYS A 143 4.14 -14.14 10.85
CA LYS A 143 3.93 -12.75 11.31
C LYS A 143 4.18 -11.68 10.25
N PHE A 144 4.57 -12.08 9.05
CA PHE A 144 4.83 -11.15 7.97
C PHE A 144 4.29 -11.71 6.62
N PRO A 145 3.63 -10.94 5.80
CA PRO A 145 3.35 -9.50 5.99
C PRO A 145 2.54 -9.28 7.27
N SER A 146 2.82 -8.16 7.94
CA SER A 146 2.14 -7.79 9.19
C SER A 146 0.60 -7.92 9.05
N ASP A 147 -0.17 -7.59 10.05
CA ASP A 147 -1.65 -7.71 10.08
C ASP A 147 -2.39 -6.97 8.91
N ARG A 148 -1.69 -6.67 7.84
CA ARG A 148 -2.21 -5.98 6.65
C ARG A 148 -2.48 -6.89 5.46
N GLY A 149 -2.40 -8.20 5.64
CA GLY A 149 -2.81 -9.15 4.60
C GLY A 149 -4.30 -9.04 4.27
N PRO A 150 -4.72 -9.32 3.02
CA PRO A 150 -6.11 -9.12 2.57
C PRO A 150 -7.16 -9.81 3.43
N ALA A 151 -6.86 -11.00 3.95
CA ALA A 151 -7.79 -11.74 4.81
C ALA A 151 -8.01 -11.01 6.15
N GLN A 152 -6.95 -10.46 6.75
CA GLN A 152 -7.06 -9.70 8.00
C GLN A 152 -7.81 -8.39 7.78
N LEU A 153 -7.51 -7.66 6.71
CA LEU A 153 -8.19 -6.41 6.38
C LEU A 153 -9.71 -6.59 6.21
N ILE A 154 -10.15 -7.69 5.62
CA ILE A 154 -11.58 -8.00 5.53
C ILE A 154 -12.16 -8.37 6.89
N THR A 155 -11.45 -9.13 7.69
CA THR A 155 -11.88 -9.49 9.05
C THR A 155 -12.05 -8.25 9.91
N ASP A 156 -11.11 -7.33 9.86
CA ASP A 156 -11.18 -6.06 10.60
C ASP A 156 -12.35 -5.20 10.15
N TYR A 157 -12.57 -5.06 8.84
CA TYR A 157 -13.71 -4.36 8.29
C TYR A 157 -15.05 -4.99 8.73
N MET A 158 -15.14 -6.32 8.76
CA MET A 158 -16.35 -7.03 9.17
C MET A 158 -16.60 -7.02 10.68
N SER A 159 -15.57 -6.77 11.49
CA SER A 159 -15.66 -6.78 12.96
C SER A 159 -16.18 -5.48 13.57
N VAL A 160 -16.18 -4.37 12.81
CA VAL A 160 -16.71 -3.09 13.28
C VAL A 160 -18.24 -3.05 13.23
N ASP A 161 -18.85 -2.12 13.98
CA ASP A 161 -20.32 -1.96 13.96
C ASP A 161 -20.80 -1.53 12.56
N GLN A 162 -21.52 -2.42 11.89
CA GLN A 162 -21.99 -2.27 10.52
C GLN A 162 -22.91 -1.04 10.31
N ASN A 163 -23.54 -0.53 11.37
CA ASN A 163 -24.40 0.65 11.29
C ASN A 163 -23.61 1.95 11.07
N PHE A 164 -22.31 1.96 11.33
CA PHE A 164 -21.42 3.11 11.17
C PHE A 164 -20.45 2.98 9.98
N LEU A 165 -20.63 1.95 9.17
CA LEU A 165 -19.86 1.83 7.94
C LEU A 165 -20.31 2.87 6.90
N ALA A 166 -19.33 3.32 6.12
CA ALA A 166 -19.58 4.19 4.97
C ALA A 166 -19.00 3.53 3.69
N PRO A 167 -19.55 3.82 2.51
CA PRO A 167 -18.91 3.46 1.24
C PRO A 167 -17.47 3.97 1.15
N ILE A 168 -16.60 3.25 0.44
CA ILE A 168 -15.20 3.68 0.18
C ILE A 168 -15.17 5.08 -0.45
N MET A 169 -16.16 5.38 -1.32
CA MET A 169 -16.28 6.65 -2.02
C MET A 169 -16.72 7.83 -1.14
N SER A 170 -17.02 7.59 0.13
CA SER A 170 -17.42 8.65 1.05
C SER A 170 -16.26 9.59 1.36
N ASN A 171 -16.58 10.88 1.54
CA ASN A 171 -15.62 11.86 2.02
C ASN A 171 -15.12 11.46 3.41
N PRO A 172 -13.78 11.40 3.64
CA PRO A 172 -13.20 10.90 4.89
C PRO A 172 -13.61 11.66 6.14
N GLU A 173 -13.99 12.93 6.02
CA GLU A 173 -14.49 13.74 7.15
C GLU A 173 -15.82 13.21 7.73
N ASN A 174 -16.54 12.39 6.94
CA ASN A 174 -17.83 11.80 7.32
C ASN A 174 -17.74 10.30 7.65
N VAL A 175 -16.54 9.74 7.66
CA VAL A 175 -16.33 8.29 7.89
C VAL A 175 -15.92 8.04 9.32
N TYR A 176 -16.74 7.25 10.06
CA TYR A 176 -16.46 6.91 11.46
C TYR A 176 -15.27 5.95 11.59
N TYR A 177 -15.22 4.89 10.75
CA TYR A 177 -14.12 3.92 10.72
C TYR A 177 -13.20 4.19 9.54
N LEU A 178 -12.36 5.23 9.65
CA LEU A 178 -11.50 5.66 8.55
C LEU A 178 -10.48 4.59 8.15
N GLY A 179 -9.83 3.94 9.10
CA GLY A 179 -8.82 2.91 8.82
C GLY A 179 -9.35 1.78 7.92
N PRO A 180 -10.37 1.02 8.34
CA PRO A 180 -10.99 0.00 7.50
C PRO A 180 -11.51 0.52 6.16
N ASN A 181 -12.02 1.76 6.12
CA ASN A 181 -12.60 2.36 4.91
C ASN A 181 -11.55 2.81 3.89
N ALA A 182 -10.55 3.57 4.34
CA ALA A 182 -9.56 4.16 3.45
C ALA A 182 -8.42 3.20 3.09
N TYR A 183 -7.99 2.35 4.01
CA TYR A 183 -6.86 1.42 3.86
C TYR A 183 -7.31 0.01 3.51
N GLY A 184 -8.08 -0.61 4.42
CA GLY A 184 -8.31 -2.05 4.41
C GLY A 184 -9.21 -2.52 3.28
N LYS A 185 -10.44 -2.02 3.22
CA LYS A 185 -11.43 -2.45 2.23
C LYS A 185 -10.97 -2.22 0.79
N PRO A 186 -10.45 -1.04 0.39
CA PRO A 186 -9.97 -0.86 -0.98
C PRO A 186 -8.77 -1.75 -1.32
N ALA A 187 -7.81 -1.92 -0.42
CA ALA A 187 -6.67 -2.80 -0.68
C ALA A 187 -7.10 -4.26 -0.84
N ALA A 188 -8.04 -4.73 -0.04
CA ALA A 188 -8.63 -6.06 -0.18
C ALA A 188 -9.40 -6.22 -1.50
N ALA A 189 -10.16 -5.20 -1.92
CA ALA A 189 -10.86 -5.20 -3.20
C ALA A 189 -9.88 -5.35 -4.37
N LEU A 190 -8.81 -4.57 -4.38
CA LEU A 190 -7.78 -4.64 -5.43
C LEU A 190 -7.07 -6.01 -5.44
N ASN A 191 -6.82 -6.58 -4.26
CA ASN A 191 -6.25 -7.91 -4.17
C ASN A 191 -7.19 -9.00 -4.74
N ILE A 192 -8.50 -8.90 -4.50
CA ILE A 192 -9.49 -9.82 -5.08
C ILE A 192 -9.53 -9.67 -6.60
N LEU A 193 -9.51 -8.44 -7.13
CA LEU A 193 -9.41 -8.21 -8.57
C LEU A 193 -8.17 -8.90 -9.15
N ARG A 194 -7.02 -8.72 -8.50
CA ARG A 194 -5.75 -9.26 -8.94
C ARG A 194 -5.67 -10.79 -8.87
N GLU A 195 -6.07 -11.37 -7.75
CA GLU A 195 -5.87 -12.80 -7.50
C GLU A 195 -6.98 -13.67 -8.10
N THR A 196 -8.21 -13.13 -8.21
CA THR A 196 -9.40 -13.96 -8.49
C THR A 196 -10.11 -13.58 -9.77
N ILE A 197 -10.31 -12.28 -10.04
CA ILE A 197 -11.20 -11.83 -11.12
C ILE A 197 -10.46 -11.64 -12.43
N MET A 198 -9.38 -10.85 -12.41
CA MET A 198 -8.61 -10.54 -13.61
C MET A 198 -7.42 -11.46 -13.83
N GLY A 199 -6.86 -12.01 -12.74
CA GLY A 199 -5.55 -12.66 -12.73
C GLY A 199 -4.39 -11.65 -12.66
N LYS A 200 -3.28 -12.12 -12.10
CA LYS A 200 -2.11 -11.25 -11.77
C LYS A 200 -1.57 -10.49 -12.96
N GLU A 201 -1.36 -11.18 -14.07
CA GLU A 201 -0.72 -10.57 -15.25
C GLU A 201 -1.55 -9.41 -15.83
N LEU A 202 -2.86 -9.64 -15.99
CA LEU A 202 -3.75 -8.63 -16.57
C LEU A 202 -3.98 -7.46 -15.61
N PHE A 203 -4.18 -7.75 -14.34
CA PHE A 203 -4.32 -6.71 -13.33
C PHE A 203 -3.05 -5.84 -13.22
N ASP A 204 -1.89 -6.48 -13.08
CA ASP A 204 -0.60 -5.78 -12.94
C ASP A 204 -0.32 -4.89 -14.17
N TYR A 205 -0.66 -5.36 -15.37
CA TYR A 205 -0.59 -4.56 -16.60
C TYR A 205 -1.52 -3.34 -16.56
N ALA A 206 -2.80 -3.54 -16.18
CA ALA A 206 -3.78 -2.46 -16.10
C ALA A 206 -3.42 -1.43 -15.03
N PHE A 207 -3.03 -1.88 -13.85
CA PHE A 207 -2.62 -1.03 -12.74
C PHE A 207 -1.36 -0.21 -13.06
N LYS A 208 -0.39 -0.83 -13.72
CA LYS A 208 0.81 -0.14 -14.20
C LYS A 208 0.46 0.89 -15.28
N THR A 209 -0.45 0.55 -16.18
CA THR A 209 -0.93 1.47 -17.23
C THR A 209 -1.63 2.69 -16.62
N TYR A 210 -2.50 2.48 -15.60
CA TYR A 210 -3.10 3.57 -14.84
C TYR A 210 -2.02 4.47 -14.23
N SER A 211 -1.10 3.87 -13.48
CA SER A 211 -0.05 4.60 -12.77
C SER A 211 0.79 5.45 -13.71
N GLN A 212 1.22 4.90 -14.84
CA GLN A 212 2.01 5.62 -15.85
C GLN A 212 1.21 6.71 -16.58
N ARG A 213 -0.06 6.46 -16.90
CA ARG A 213 -0.96 7.42 -17.58
C ARG A 213 -1.16 8.67 -16.73
N TRP A 214 -1.23 8.49 -15.41
CA TRP A 214 -1.58 9.53 -14.46
C TRP A 214 -0.40 10.12 -13.68
N MET A 215 0.84 9.76 -14.00
CA MET A 215 2.03 10.41 -13.43
C MET A 215 1.93 11.94 -13.57
N PHE A 216 2.16 12.65 -12.46
CA PHE A 216 2.12 14.12 -12.38
C PHE A 216 0.78 14.74 -12.81
N LYS A 217 -0.31 14.00 -12.66
CA LYS A 217 -1.68 14.44 -12.93
C LYS A 217 -2.57 14.15 -11.73
N HIS A 218 -3.83 14.59 -11.82
CA HIS A 218 -4.82 14.54 -10.74
C HIS A 218 -6.01 13.66 -11.14
N PRO A 219 -5.90 12.32 -11.07
CA PRO A 219 -7.01 11.45 -11.40
C PRO A 219 -8.11 11.47 -10.34
N THR A 220 -9.33 11.29 -10.80
CA THR A 220 -10.50 10.98 -9.97
C THR A 220 -10.68 9.46 -9.84
N PRO A 221 -11.56 8.98 -8.94
CA PRO A 221 -11.93 7.56 -8.90
C PRO A 221 -12.41 7.01 -10.26
N GLU A 222 -13.19 7.79 -10.98
CA GLU A 222 -13.69 7.40 -12.31
C GLU A 222 -12.56 7.25 -13.33
N ASP A 223 -11.51 8.06 -13.22
CA ASP A 223 -10.32 7.93 -14.06
C ASP A 223 -9.54 6.65 -13.74
N PHE A 224 -9.50 6.25 -12.46
CA PHE A 224 -8.93 4.97 -12.07
C PHE A 224 -9.74 3.82 -12.65
N PHE A 225 -11.06 3.79 -12.43
CA PHE A 225 -11.94 2.72 -12.90
C PHE A 225 -11.86 2.56 -14.43
N ARG A 226 -12.00 3.66 -15.17
CA ARG A 226 -11.86 3.65 -16.64
C ARG A 226 -10.49 3.19 -17.10
N SER A 227 -9.42 3.62 -16.43
CA SER A 227 -8.07 3.20 -16.82
C SER A 227 -7.85 1.71 -16.65
N MET A 228 -8.41 1.12 -15.59
CA MET A 228 -8.37 -0.31 -15.36
C MET A 228 -9.15 -1.09 -16.41
N GLU A 229 -10.35 -0.63 -16.76
CA GLU A 229 -11.21 -1.24 -17.78
C GLU A 229 -10.64 -1.08 -19.18
N ASP A 230 -10.22 0.12 -19.56
CA ASP A 230 -9.60 0.41 -20.86
C ASP A 230 -8.37 -0.46 -21.12
N ALA A 231 -7.52 -0.61 -20.10
CA ALA A 231 -6.28 -1.36 -20.25
C ALA A 231 -6.49 -2.87 -20.27
N SER A 232 -7.48 -3.36 -19.55
CA SER A 232 -7.77 -4.80 -19.41
C SER A 232 -8.80 -5.31 -20.41
N ALA A 233 -9.62 -4.43 -20.99
CA ALA A 233 -10.81 -4.75 -21.77
C ALA A 233 -11.84 -5.62 -20.98
N VAL A 234 -11.86 -5.50 -19.66
CA VAL A 234 -12.79 -6.18 -18.77
C VAL A 234 -13.82 -5.18 -18.25
N ASP A 235 -15.10 -5.52 -18.32
CA ASP A 235 -16.19 -4.76 -17.71
C ASP A 235 -16.20 -5.03 -16.19
N LEU A 236 -15.88 -4.00 -15.41
CA LEU A 236 -15.79 -4.05 -13.95
C LEU A 236 -16.83 -3.15 -13.26
N ASP A 237 -17.77 -2.55 -13.98
CA ASP A 237 -18.82 -1.69 -13.42
C ASP A 237 -19.53 -2.30 -12.22
N TRP A 238 -19.87 -3.59 -12.32
CA TRP A 238 -20.52 -4.34 -11.24
C TRP A 238 -19.65 -4.42 -9.98
N PHE A 239 -18.34 -4.58 -10.17
CA PHE A 239 -17.37 -4.68 -9.07
C PHE A 239 -17.21 -3.33 -8.37
N TRP A 240 -16.99 -2.26 -9.14
CA TRP A 240 -16.84 -0.91 -8.60
C TRP A 240 -18.07 -0.50 -7.81
N ARG A 241 -19.27 -0.72 -8.34
CA ARG A 241 -20.52 -0.43 -7.64
C ARG A 241 -20.63 -1.14 -6.31
N GLY A 242 -20.39 -2.45 -6.28
CA GLY A 242 -20.48 -3.25 -5.07
C GLY A 242 -19.45 -2.86 -4.01
N TRP A 243 -18.18 -2.76 -4.40
CA TRP A 243 -17.11 -2.54 -3.46
C TRP A 243 -16.95 -1.09 -3.00
N PHE A 244 -17.06 -0.13 -3.92
CA PHE A 244 -16.70 1.25 -3.65
C PHE A 244 -17.89 2.13 -3.29
N TYR A 245 -19.07 1.86 -3.87
CA TYR A 245 -20.24 2.72 -3.69
C TYR A 245 -21.25 2.20 -2.65
N THR A 246 -21.06 0.99 -2.10
CA THR A 246 -21.94 0.44 -1.08
C THR A 246 -21.19 0.02 0.17
N THR A 247 -21.91 -0.15 1.26
CA THR A 247 -21.42 -0.72 2.52
C THR A 247 -21.73 -2.20 2.63
N GLU A 248 -22.49 -2.76 1.67
CA GLU A 248 -22.81 -4.16 1.69
C GLU A 248 -21.50 -4.93 1.79
N SER A 249 -21.36 -5.70 2.87
CA SER A 249 -20.36 -6.72 2.94
C SER A 249 -20.73 -7.67 1.83
N VAL A 250 -19.98 -7.61 0.74
CA VAL A 250 -20.28 -8.44 -0.41
C VAL A 250 -20.10 -9.87 0.03
N SER A 251 -21.16 -10.42 0.53
CA SER A 251 -21.29 -11.82 0.79
C SER A 251 -21.26 -12.51 -0.57
N TYR A 252 -20.06 -12.84 -1.04
CA TYR A 252 -19.84 -13.52 -2.32
C TYR A 252 -20.29 -14.95 -2.27
N THR A 253 -21.53 -15.13 -1.92
CA THR A 253 -22.18 -16.41 -2.08
C THR A 253 -22.54 -16.71 -3.54
N HIS A 254 -22.21 -15.82 -4.48
CA HIS A 254 -22.63 -15.96 -5.88
C HIS A 254 -21.51 -15.76 -6.90
N LEU A 255 -20.32 -16.24 -6.62
CA LEU A 255 -19.47 -16.72 -7.71
C LEU A 255 -19.98 -18.08 -8.17
N THR A 256 -21.18 -18.11 -8.71
CA THR A 256 -21.51 -19.19 -9.61
C THR A 256 -20.71 -18.96 -10.87
N LEU A 257 -19.59 -19.68 -10.98
CA LEU A 257 -18.95 -19.89 -12.27
C LEU A 257 -20.04 -20.34 -13.25
N PRO A 258 -20.12 -19.77 -14.46
CA PRO A 258 -21.00 -20.29 -15.46
C PRO A 258 -20.63 -21.75 -15.66
N THR A 259 -21.53 -22.64 -15.31
CA THR A 259 -21.43 -24.03 -15.71
C THR A 259 -21.59 -24.06 -17.22
N THR A 260 -20.50 -24.40 -17.89
CA THR A 260 -20.43 -24.69 -19.33
C THR A 260 -21.50 -25.65 -19.79
#